data_7bbe3996cb75aad9e0df3005a41340bd
#
_entry.id   7bbe3996cb75aad9e0df3005a41340bd
#
_cell.length_a   1.000
_cell.length_b   1.000
_cell.length_c   1.000
_cell.angle_alpha   90.00
_cell.angle_beta   90.00
_cell.angle_gamma   90.00
#
_symmetry.space_group_name_H-M   'P 1'
#
loop_
_entity.id
_entity.type
_entity.pdbx_description
1 polymer ?
#
loop_
_entity_poly.entity_id
_entity_poly.type
_entity_poly.pdbx_seq_one_letter_code
_entity_poly.pdbx_strand_id
1 'polypeptide(L)'
;MNASGAGVPGAGQGPVAGGARDEVGRRTLHVASGLLGPLAAALGHGAAAPAFAGLVLVACGAEAARLRWPAARSTLVRWAGGWFRPAEASGVSGAAILAVGYALTWWLFPGAAAERAILVTAVADPMAATVGTRFGGGRRKSWAGSAACAATAALVLLLTGLPLGVATAAAAAAAAIERAPWRGADNLLVPVGVAAVLGWLA
;
A
#
# COMPACT_ATOMS: atom_id res chain seq x y z
N MET A 1 53.63 -28.34 -17.17
CA MET A 1 52.35 -28.41 -17.92
C MET A 1 51.35 -27.59 -17.17
N ASN A 2 51.15 -26.34 -17.64
CA ASN A 2 50.23 -25.37 -17.06
C ASN A 2 48.84 -25.54 -17.69
N ALA A 3 47.82 -25.78 -16.88
CA ALA A 3 46.43 -25.67 -17.29
C ALA A 3 45.85 -24.38 -16.73
N SER A 4 45.73 -23.38 -17.58
CA SER A 4 45.07 -22.10 -17.33
C SER A 4 43.57 -22.31 -17.16
N GLY A 5 43.06 -22.13 -15.97
CA GLY A 5 41.63 -21.98 -15.72
C GLY A 5 41.16 -20.62 -16.22
N ALA A 6 40.43 -20.59 -17.34
CA ALA A 6 39.75 -19.40 -17.81
C ALA A 6 38.60 -19.07 -16.86
N GLY A 7 38.74 -17.97 -16.10
CA GLY A 7 37.65 -17.38 -15.31
C GLY A 7 36.58 -16.86 -16.24
N VAL A 8 35.36 -17.36 -16.06
CA VAL A 8 34.14 -16.79 -16.68
C VAL A 8 33.92 -15.41 -16.10
N PRO A 9 33.86 -14.34 -16.91
CA PRO A 9 33.53 -13.03 -16.40
C PRO A 9 32.05 -13.05 -15.90
N GLY A 10 31.89 -12.81 -14.62
CA GLY A 10 30.58 -12.61 -14.03
C GLY A 10 29.85 -11.49 -14.76
N ALA A 11 28.74 -11.84 -15.40
CA ALA A 11 27.84 -10.88 -16.00
C ALA A 11 27.33 -9.95 -14.89
N GLY A 12 27.93 -8.76 -14.82
CA GLY A 12 27.45 -7.67 -14.01
C GLY A 12 26.02 -7.33 -14.46
N GLN A 13 25.05 -7.74 -13.66
CA GLN A 13 23.70 -7.23 -13.79
C GLN A 13 23.76 -5.75 -13.39
N GLY A 14 23.88 -4.88 -14.37
CA GLY A 14 23.70 -3.45 -14.20
C GLY A 14 22.31 -3.17 -13.60
N PRO A 15 22.14 -2.05 -12.88
CA PRO A 15 20.86 -1.70 -12.30
C PRO A 15 19.82 -1.62 -13.40
N VAL A 16 18.77 -2.43 -13.29
CA VAL A 16 17.66 -2.45 -14.24
C VAL A 16 17.03 -1.08 -14.25
N ALA A 17 17.18 -0.35 -15.34
CA ALA A 17 16.76 1.06 -15.53
C ALA A 17 15.22 1.27 -15.43
N GLY A 18 14.44 0.24 -15.14
CA GLY A 18 12.99 0.29 -14.90
C GLY A 18 12.60 0.81 -13.52
N GLY A 19 13.45 0.66 -12.51
CA GLY A 19 13.06 0.78 -11.10
C GLY A 19 12.45 2.12 -10.65
N ALA A 20 12.89 3.28 -11.18
CA ALA A 20 12.40 4.58 -10.69
C ALA A 20 11.03 4.94 -11.29
N ARG A 21 10.81 4.68 -12.58
CA ARG A 21 9.51 4.94 -13.24
C ARG A 21 8.43 4.01 -12.71
N ASP A 22 8.78 2.75 -12.48
CA ASP A 22 7.90 1.73 -11.95
C ASP A 22 7.48 2.06 -10.50
N GLU A 23 8.39 2.60 -9.71
CA GLU A 23 8.10 3.05 -8.34
C GLU A 23 7.14 4.24 -8.33
N VAL A 24 7.30 5.22 -9.22
CA VAL A 24 6.39 6.37 -9.36
C VAL A 24 5.01 5.87 -9.78
N GLY A 25 4.91 5.02 -10.80
CA GLY A 25 3.64 4.47 -11.26
C GLY A 25 2.86 3.74 -10.15
N ARG A 26 3.55 2.92 -9.37
CA ARG A 26 2.97 2.20 -8.23
C ARG A 26 2.46 3.16 -7.15
N ARG A 27 3.24 4.19 -6.80
CA ARG A 27 2.83 5.20 -5.81
C ARG A 27 1.63 6.01 -6.29
N THR A 28 1.61 6.38 -7.57
CA THR A 28 0.48 7.08 -8.19
C THR A 28 -0.80 6.25 -8.12
N LEU A 29 -0.73 4.96 -8.44
CA LEU A 29 -1.86 4.06 -8.32
C LEU A 29 -2.33 3.90 -6.87
N HIS A 30 -1.39 3.82 -5.93
CA HIS A 30 -1.72 3.73 -4.51
C HIS A 30 -2.46 5.01 -4.07
N VAL A 31 -1.97 6.19 -4.43
CA VAL A 31 -2.66 7.46 -4.14
C VAL A 31 -4.02 7.52 -4.84
N ALA A 32 -4.10 7.14 -6.11
CA ALA A 32 -5.37 7.12 -6.86
C ALA A 32 -6.40 6.16 -6.24
N SER A 33 -5.97 5.06 -5.64
CA SER A 33 -6.86 4.14 -4.93
C SER A 33 -7.59 4.79 -3.75
N GLY A 34 -7.08 5.90 -3.22
CA GLY A 34 -7.75 6.69 -2.18
C GLY A 34 -9.09 7.26 -2.60
N LEU A 35 -9.31 7.47 -3.91
CA LEU A 35 -10.60 7.91 -4.44
C LEU A 35 -11.73 6.89 -4.20
N LEU A 36 -11.39 5.63 -3.93
CA LEU A 36 -12.37 4.61 -3.57
C LEU A 36 -13.16 4.97 -2.30
N GLY A 37 -12.54 5.65 -1.34
CA GLY A 37 -13.21 6.12 -0.12
C GLY A 37 -14.35 7.10 -0.42
N PRO A 38 -14.07 8.30 -0.97
CA PRO A 38 -15.08 9.28 -1.32
C PRO A 38 -16.12 8.77 -2.33
N LEU A 39 -15.72 7.98 -3.32
CA LEU A 39 -16.66 7.38 -4.28
C LEU A 39 -17.62 6.41 -3.58
N ALA A 40 -17.12 5.59 -2.67
CA ALA A 40 -17.94 4.68 -1.89
C ALA A 40 -18.88 5.44 -0.93
N ALA A 41 -18.40 6.52 -0.32
CA ALA A 41 -19.21 7.39 0.53
C ALA A 41 -20.36 8.04 -0.27
N ALA A 42 -20.08 8.50 -1.49
CA ALA A 42 -21.09 9.06 -2.40
C ALA A 42 -22.16 8.04 -2.83
N LEU A 43 -21.79 6.77 -2.98
CA LEU A 43 -22.73 5.68 -3.27
C LEU A 43 -23.57 5.27 -2.03
N GLY A 44 -23.08 5.59 -0.84
CA GLY A 44 -23.63 5.11 0.42
C GLY A 44 -23.10 3.75 0.86
N HIS A 45 -23.04 3.55 2.17
CA HIS A 45 -22.35 2.41 2.78
C HIS A 45 -22.81 1.05 2.24
N GLY A 46 -24.12 0.82 2.18
CA GLY A 46 -24.69 -0.44 1.71
C GLY A 46 -24.50 -0.69 0.21
N ALA A 47 -24.61 0.35 -0.61
CA ALA A 47 -24.46 0.24 -2.07
C ALA A 47 -23.00 0.05 -2.49
N ALA A 48 -22.04 0.57 -1.73
CA ALA A 48 -20.62 0.39 -1.99
C ALA A 48 -20.08 -0.98 -1.55
N ALA A 49 -20.72 -1.65 -0.60
CA ALA A 49 -20.25 -2.94 -0.09
C ALA A 49 -20.05 -4.02 -1.17
N PRO A 50 -20.96 -4.24 -2.14
CA PRO A 50 -20.74 -5.19 -3.23
C PRO A 50 -19.62 -4.76 -4.18
N ALA A 51 -19.36 -3.46 -4.35
CA ALA A 51 -18.24 -2.98 -5.16
C ALA A 51 -16.89 -3.37 -4.54
N PHE A 52 -16.76 -3.26 -3.21
CA PHE A 52 -15.57 -3.76 -2.51
C PHE A 52 -15.44 -5.28 -2.57
N ALA A 53 -16.55 -6.03 -2.53
CA ALA A 53 -16.52 -7.48 -2.76
C ALA A 53 -16.00 -7.81 -4.18
N GLY A 54 -16.50 -7.12 -5.20
CA GLY A 54 -16.00 -7.25 -6.57
C GLY A 54 -14.51 -6.90 -6.69
N LEU A 55 -14.06 -5.83 -6.05
CA LEU A 55 -12.64 -5.45 -6.01
C LEU A 55 -11.77 -6.57 -5.42
N VAL A 56 -12.18 -7.14 -4.28
CA VAL A 56 -11.46 -8.26 -3.64
C VAL A 56 -11.44 -9.49 -4.53
N LEU A 57 -12.59 -9.86 -5.13
CA LEU A 57 -12.66 -11.00 -6.04
C LEU A 57 -11.72 -10.85 -7.23
N VAL A 58 -11.69 -9.67 -7.85
CA VAL A 58 -10.80 -9.39 -8.99
C VAL A 58 -9.34 -9.39 -8.54
N ALA A 59 -9.00 -8.71 -7.46
CA ALA A 59 -7.63 -8.62 -6.97
C ALA A 59 -7.09 -9.99 -6.52
N CYS A 60 -7.86 -10.73 -5.71
CA CYS A 60 -7.46 -12.06 -5.23
C CYS A 60 -7.49 -13.10 -6.35
N GLY A 61 -8.43 -13.01 -7.28
CA GLY A 61 -8.50 -13.87 -8.46
C GLY A 61 -7.31 -13.69 -9.39
N ALA A 62 -6.96 -12.43 -9.70
CA ALA A 62 -5.76 -12.11 -10.48
C ALA A 62 -4.48 -12.60 -9.77
N GLU A 63 -4.41 -12.43 -8.46
CA GLU A 63 -3.29 -12.88 -7.64
C GLU A 63 -3.17 -14.40 -7.62
N ALA A 64 -4.27 -15.12 -7.43
CA ALA A 64 -4.31 -16.57 -7.49
C ALA A 64 -3.91 -17.09 -8.89
N ALA A 65 -4.40 -16.44 -9.94
CA ALA A 65 -4.02 -16.76 -11.32
C ALA A 65 -2.52 -16.56 -11.56
N ARG A 66 -1.97 -15.42 -11.09
CA ARG A 66 -0.54 -15.10 -11.20
C ARG A 66 0.35 -16.13 -10.48
N LEU A 67 -0.07 -16.57 -9.32
CA LEU A 67 0.71 -17.52 -8.51
C LEU A 67 0.60 -18.97 -9.02
N ARG A 68 -0.52 -19.35 -9.64
CA ARG A 68 -0.78 -20.73 -10.08
C ARG A 68 -0.44 -21.03 -11.53
N TRP A 69 -0.61 -20.05 -12.43
CA TRP A 69 -0.50 -20.29 -13.88
C TRP A 69 0.63 -19.46 -14.50
N PRO A 70 1.66 -20.12 -15.08
CA PRO A 70 2.78 -19.44 -15.73
C PRO A 70 2.35 -18.47 -16.85
N ALA A 71 1.32 -18.83 -17.62
CA ALA A 71 0.78 -17.98 -18.69
C ALA A 71 0.12 -16.70 -18.13
N ALA A 72 -0.67 -16.81 -17.08
CA ALA A 72 -1.25 -15.64 -16.38
C ALA A 72 -0.16 -14.75 -15.77
N ARG A 73 0.85 -15.37 -15.15
CA ARG A 73 2.01 -14.67 -14.61
C ARG A 73 2.74 -13.87 -15.69
N SER A 74 3.07 -14.49 -16.83
CA SER A 74 3.78 -13.82 -17.91
C SER A 74 2.97 -12.68 -18.51
N THR A 75 1.65 -12.83 -18.62
CA THR A 75 0.74 -11.79 -19.09
C THR A 75 0.68 -10.62 -18.09
N LEU A 76 0.44 -10.87 -16.82
CA LEU A 76 0.37 -9.85 -15.78
C LEU A 76 1.71 -9.11 -15.62
N VAL A 77 2.84 -9.82 -15.64
CA VAL A 77 4.17 -9.22 -15.58
C VAL A 77 4.45 -8.36 -16.82
N ARG A 78 3.98 -8.76 -18.00
CA ARG A 78 4.15 -7.96 -19.22
C ARG A 78 3.38 -6.64 -19.17
N TRP A 79 2.15 -6.65 -18.60
CA TRP A 79 1.29 -5.46 -18.56
C TRP A 79 1.52 -4.59 -17.32
N ALA A 80 1.84 -5.19 -16.18
CA ALA A 80 1.93 -4.54 -14.88
C ALA A 80 3.23 -4.87 -14.12
N GLY A 81 4.26 -5.40 -14.79
CA GLY A 81 5.47 -5.92 -14.15
C GLY A 81 6.22 -4.88 -13.34
N GLY A 82 6.23 -3.64 -13.80
CA GLY A 82 6.83 -2.53 -13.08
C GLY A 82 6.14 -2.15 -11.77
N TRP A 83 4.94 -2.64 -11.53
CA TRP A 83 4.17 -2.36 -10.31
C TRP A 83 4.39 -3.40 -9.22
N PHE A 84 4.97 -4.56 -9.55
CA PHE A 84 5.32 -5.58 -8.58
C PHE A 84 6.71 -5.32 -7.98
N ARG A 85 6.84 -5.47 -6.67
CA ARG A 85 8.15 -5.48 -6.02
C ARG A 85 8.87 -6.80 -6.36
N PRO A 86 10.20 -6.81 -6.47
CA PRO A 86 10.95 -8.07 -6.63
C PRO A 86 10.59 -9.12 -5.56
N ALA A 87 10.34 -8.68 -4.32
CA ALA A 87 9.93 -9.56 -3.23
C ALA A 87 8.52 -10.16 -3.39
N GLU A 88 7.69 -9.61 -4.30
CA GLU A 88 6.33 -10.09 -4.59
C GLU A 88 6.33 -11.12 -5.74
N ALA A 89 7.49 -11.42 -6.32
CA ALA A 89 7.59 -12.35 -7.44
C ALA A 89 7.02 -13.75 -7.13
N SER A 90 7.15 -14.21 -5.88
CA SER A 90 6.65 -15.51 -5.39
C SER A 90 5.63 -15.39 -4.26
N GLY A 91 5.36 -14.18 -3.79
CA GLY A 91 4.42 -13.90 -2.69
C GLY A 91 3.21 -13.10 -3.12
N VAL A 92 2.30 -12.85 -2.18
CA VAL A 92 1.11 -12.03 -2.41
C VAL A 92 1.50 -10.57 -2.62
N SER A 93 0.91 -9.93 -3.63
CA SER A 93 1.19 -8.53 -3.97
C SER A 93 0.60 -7.57 -2.95
N GLY A 94 1.28 -6.42 -2.77
CA GLY A 94 0.76 -5.34 -1.93
C GLY A 94 -0.59 -4.80 -2.39
N ALA A 95 -0.88 -4.86 -3.69
CA ALA A 95 -2.16 -4.45 -4.27
C ALA A 95 -3.33 -5.35 -3.83
N ALA A 96 -3.13 -6.67 -3.81
CA ALA A 96 -4.16 -7.61 -3.34
C ALA A 96 -4.41 -7.42 -1.84
N ILE A 97 -3.36 -7.25 -1.04
CA ILE A 97 -3.48 -6.98 0.40
C ILE A 97 -4.21 -5.65 0.64
N LEU A 98 -3.91 -4.61 -0.14
CA LEU A 98 -4.57 -3.30 -0.04
C LEU A 98 -6.07 -3.40 -0.36
N ALA A 99 -6.44 -4.13 -1.43
CA ALA A 99 -7.84 -4.34 -1.80
C ALA A 99 -8.63 -5.01 -0.66
N VAL A 100 -8.05 -6.03 -0.04
CA VAL A 100 -8.63 -6.69 1.14
C VAL A 100 -8.71 -5.73 2.33
N GLY A 101 -7.65 -4.94 2.57
CA GLY A 101 -7.61 -3.93 3.63
C GLY A 101 -8.73 -2.90 3.50
N TYR A 102 -8.93 -2.35 2.30
CA TYR A 102 -10.00 -1.39 2.03
C TYR A 102 -11.40 -1.99 2.18
N ALA A 103 -11.60 -3.21 1.67
CA ALA A 103 -12.87 -3.90 1.80
C ALA A 103 -13.21 -4.20 3.27
N LEU A 104 -12.28 -4.72 4.04
CA LEU A 104 -12.47 -4.98 5.48
C LEU A 104 -12.75 -3.66 6.22
N THR A 105 -12.01 -2.60 5.90
CA THR A 105 -12.25 -1.28 6.50
C THR A 105 -13.67 -0.79 6.23
N TRP A 106 -14.14 -0.93 4.98
CA TRP A 106 -15.48 -0.51 4.60
C TRP A 106 -16.59 -1.34 5.27
N TRP A 107 -16.40 -2.66 5.39
CA TRP A 107 -17.43 -3.54 5.96
C TRP A 107 -17.50 -3.51 7.49
N LEU A 108 -16.37 -3.24 8.16
CA LEU A 108 -16.31 -3.30 9.62
C LEU A 108 -16.60 -1.97 10.31
N PHE A 109 -16.46 -0.84 9.60
CA PHE A 109 -16.56 0.48 10.22
C PHE A 109 -17.59 1.37 9.53
N PRO A 110 -18.14 2.40 10.25
CA PRO A 110 -19.03 3.39 9.66
C PRO A 110 -18.41 4.08 8.43
N GLY A 111 -19.23 4.41 7.43
CA GLY A 111 -18.78 4.95 6.15
C GLY A 111 -17.80 6.12 6.26
N ALA A 112 -18.09 7.08 7.15
CA ALA A 112 -17.21 8.24 7.36
C ALA A 112 -15.84 7.87 7.96
N ALA A 113 -15.75 6.88 8.85
CA ALA A 113 -14.50 6.41 9.40
C ALA A 113 -13.72 5.60 8.34
N ALA A 114 -14.41 4.76 7.58
CA ALA A 114 -13.83 3.96 6.50
C ALA A 114 -13.29 4.85 5.37
N GLU A 115 -14.06 5.84 4.91
CA GLU A 115 -13.65 6.82 3.90
C GLU A 115 -12.33 7.50 4.28
N ARG A 116 -12.28 8.07 5.49
CA ARG A 116 -11.10 8.78 5.99
C ARG A 116 -9.89 7.86 6.13
N ALA A 117 -10.10 6.64 6.62
CA ALA A 117 -9.03 5.66 6.76
C ALA A 117 -8.43 5.21 5.42
N ILE A 118 -9.27 5.05 4.39
CA ILE A 118 -8.84 4.75 3.02
C ILE A 118 -8.02 5.93 2.46
N LEU A 119 -8.51 7.17 2.61
CA LEU A 119 -7.78 8.38 2.19
C LEU A 119 -6.44 8.51 2.90
N VAL A 120 -6.40 8.33 4.22
CA VAL A 120 -5.15 8.35 5.00
C VAL A 120 -4.17 7.32 4.46
N THR A 121 -4.59 6.08 4.30
CA THR A 121 -3.72 5.01 3.82
C THR A 121 -3.16 5.31 2.44
N ALA A 122 -4.01 5.78 1.53
CA ALA A 122 -3.63 6.06 0.16
C ALA A 122 -2.58 7.16 0.03
N VAL A 123 -2.56 8.14 0.93
CA VAL A 123 -1.62 9.27 0.85
C VAL A 123 -0.45 9.12 1.82
N ALA A 124 -0.70 8.66 3.06
CA ALA A 124 0.33 8.61 4.09
C ALA A 124 1.38 7.51 3.85
N ASP A 125 0.98 6.32 3.34
CA ASP A 125 1.93 5.24 3.05
C ASP A 125 2.93 5.59 1.93
N PRO A 126 2.51 6.10 0.74
CA PRO A 126 3.46 6.56 -0.27
C PRO A 126 4.36 7.70 0.21
N MET A 127 3.86 8.61 1.06
CA MET A 127 4.66 9.68 1.64
C MET A 127 5.69 9.14 2.63
N ALA A 128 5.30 8.21 3.50
CA ALA A 128 6.23 7.51 4.40
C ALA A 128 7.34 6.81 3.62
N ALA A 129 6.99 6.09 2.55
CA ALA A 129 7.95 5.41 1.70
C ALA A 129 8.89 6.41 0.97
N THR A 130 8.36 7.54 0.49
CA THR A 130 9.14 8.57 -0.23
C THR A 130 10.16 9.24 0.69
N VAL A 131 9.70 9.71 1.83
CA VAL A 131 10.56 10.38 2.82
C VAL A 131 11.51 9.38 3.47
N GLY A 132 11.01 8.18 3.79
CA GLY A 132 11.80 7.11 4.38
C GLY A 132 12.97 6.67 3.49
N THR A 133 12.78 6.54 2.18
CA THR A 133 13.86 6.20 1.25
C THR A 133 14.87 7.33 1.10
N ARG A 134 14.42 8.59 1.09
CA ARG A 134 15.30 9.76 0.89
C ARG A 134 16.12 10.12 2.14
N PHE A 135 15.51 10.03 3.33
CA PHE A 135 16.09 10.52 4.58
C PHE A 135 16.33 9.41 5.63
N GLY A 136 15.96 8.18 5.34
CA GLY A 136 16.01 7.06 6.27
C GLY A 136 17.31 6.25 6.27
N GLY A 137 18.36 6.69 5.53
CA GLY A 137 19.65 6.00 5.50
C GLY A 137 19.59 4.57 4.94
N GLY A 138 18.73 4.32 3.96
CA GLY A 138 18.56 3.01 3.32
C GLY A 138 17.78 1.98 4.15
N ARG A 139 17.28 2.36 5.32
CA ARG A 139 16.46 1.48 6.15
C ARG A 139 15.05 1.34 5.58
N ARG A 140 14.54 0.12 5.58
CA ARG A 140 13.20 -0.18 5.08
C ARG A 140 12.08 0.55 5.86
N LYS A 141 12.25 0.68 7.17
CA LYS A 141 11.38 1.46 8.06
C LYS A 141 12.28 2.45 8.81
N SER A 142 11.96 3.74 8.72
CA SER A 142 12.76 4.82 9.30
C SER A 142 11.90 5.77 10.11
N TRP A 143 12.49 6.45 11.08
CA TRP A 143 11.80 7.48 11.86
C TRP A 143 11.31 8.64 10.99
N ALA A 144 12.11 8.99 9.94
CA ALA A 144 11.70 10.02 8.98
C ALA A 144 10.44 9.60 8.20
N GLY A 145 10.37 8.33 7.78
CA GLY A 145 9.18 7.79 7.13
C GLY A 145 7.96 7.79 8.05
N SER A 146 8.12 7.33 9.30
CA SER A 146 7.02 7.31 10.27
C SER A 146 6.54 8.73 10.64
N ALA A 147 7.45 9.69 10.74
CA ALA A 147 7.10 11.10 10.96
C ALA A 147 6.32 11.67 9.75
N ALA A 148 6.74 11.35 8.53
CA ALA A 148 6.01 11.74 7.33
C ALA A 148 4.63 11.07 7.26
N CYS A 149 4.50 9.80 7.65
CA CYS A 149 3.22 9.12 7.79
C CYS A 149 2.30 9.87 8.75
N ALA A 150 2.77 10.14 9.97
CA ALA A 150 2.00 10.84 10.99
C ALA A 150 1.56 12.24 10.53
N ALA A 151 2.49 13.03 9.98
CA ALA A 151 2.20 14.39 9.51
C ALA A 151 1.17 14.39 8.37
N THR A 152 1.32 13.48 7.40
CA THR A 152 0.42 13.36 6.26
C THR A 152 -0.95 12.86 6.71
N ALA A 153 -1.01 11.85 7.56
CA ALA A 153 -2.27 11.33 8.11
C ALA A 153 -3.03 12.41 8.90
N ALA A 154 -2.34 13.14 9.78
CA ALA A 154 -2.93 14.24 10.52
C ALA A 154 -3.48 15.33 9.59
N LEU A 155 -2.71 15.73 8.57
CA LEU A 155 -3.14 16.73 7.60
C LEU A 155 -4.40 16.28 6.85
N VAL A 156 -4.43 15.05 6.33
CA VAL A 156 -5.61 14.49 5.62
C VAL A 156 -6.83 14.52 6.54
N LEU A 157 -6.69 14.08 7.80
CA LEU A 157 -7.79 14.02 8.75
C LEU A 157 -8.30 15.41 9.14
N LEU A 158 -7.41 16.37 9.32
CA LEU A 158 -7.77 17.77 9.58
C LEU A 158 -8.52 18.40 8.39
N LEU A 159 -8.07 18.13 7.16
CA LEU A 159 -8.74 18.59 5.94
C LEU A 159 -10.13 17.97 5.77
N THR A 160 -10.40 16.81 6.36
CA THR A 160 -11.75 16.20 6.42
C THR A 160 -12.61 16.72 7.59
N GLY A 161 -12.15 17.77 8.28
CA GLY A 161 -12.90 18.47 9.32
C GLY A 161 -12.88 17.81 10.70
N LEU A 162 -11.95 16.86 10.96
CA LEU A 162 -11.85 16.24 12.28
C LEU A 162 -11.16 17.17 13.30
N PRO A 163 -11.55 17.11 14.57
CA PRO A 163 -10.86 17.82 15.66
C PRO A 163 -9.40 17.39 15.78
N LEU A 164 -8.52 18.32 16.14
CA LEU A 164 -7.07 18.09 16.25
C LEU A 164 -6.72 16.86 17.10
N GLY A 165 -7.38 16.66 18.24
CA GLY A 165 -7.13 15.53 19.13
C GLY A 165 -7.43 14.18 18.47
N VAL A 166 -8.55 14.08 17.74
CA VAL A 166 -8.93 12.86 17.00
C VAL A 166 -7.97 12.61 15.84
N ALA A 167 -7.67 13.67 15.06
CA ALA A 167 -6.75 13.59 13.92
C ALA A 167 -5.35 13.14 14.35
N THR A 168 -4.82 13.69 15.44
CA THR A 168 -3.49 13.31 15.95
C THR A 168 -3.45 11.90 16.53
N ALA A 169 -4.50 11.46 17.24
CA ALA A 169 -4.58 10.08 17.75
C ALA A 169 -4.60 9.06 16.60
N ALA A 170 -5.45 9.28 15.59
CA ALA A 170 -5.53 8.40 14.44
C ALA A 170 -4.23 8.43 13.59
N ALA A 171 -3.59 9.57 13.44
CA ALA A 171 -2.30 9.71 12.77
C ALA A 171 -1.17 9.00 13.51
N ALA A 172 -1.16 9.05 14.84
CA ALA A 172 -0.20 8.30 15.66
C ALA A 172 -0.40 6.78 15.49
N ALA A 173 -1.64 6.31 15.45
CA ALA A 173 -1.95 4.91 15.16
C ALA A 173 -1.47 4.48 13.76
N ALA A 174 -1.72 5.30 12.73
CA ALA A 174 -1.23 5.05 11.38
C ALA A 174 0.30 4.89 11.34
N ALA A 175 1.03 5.83 11.97
CA ALA A 175 2.48 5.81 12.02
C ALA A 175 3.04 4.63 12.83
N ALA A 176 2.38 4.26 13.92
CA ALA A 176 2.78 3.10 14.73
C ALA A 176 2.62 1.78 13.96
N ILE A 177 1.49 1.62 13.25
CA ILE A 177 1.23 0.46 12.41
C ILE A 177 2.20 0.42 11.22
N GLU A 178 2.40 1.57 10.53
CA GLU A 178 3.37 1.68 9.42
C GLU A 178 4.76 1.25 9.87
N ARG A 179 5.17 1.62 11.09
CA ARG A 179 6.50 1.30 11.63
C ARG A 179 6.66 -0.16 12.02
N ALA A 180 5.59 -0.89 12.27
CA ALA A 180 5.65 -2.28 12.66
C ALA A 180 6.40 -3.14 11.60
N PRO A 181 7.20 -4.13 12.01
CA PRO A 181 8.10 -4.89 11.11
C PRO A 181 7.37 -5.90 10.21
N TRP A 182 6.07 -5.88 10.18
CA TRP A 182 5.25 -6.82 9.41
C TRP A 182 5.31 -6.54 7.92
N ARG A 183 5.90 -7.47 7.18
CA ARG A 183 6.11 -7.33 5.72
C ARG A 183 4.79 -7.29 4.97
N GLY A 184 4.42 -6.11 4.42
CA GLY A 184 3.24 -5.93 3.56
C GLY A 184 1.91 -5.88 4.31
N ALA A 185 1.88 -6.16 5.63
CA ALA A 185 0.66 -6.06 6.42
C ALA A 185 0.22 -4.61 6.69
N ASP A 186 1.08 -3.64 6.45
CA ASP A 186 0.77 -2.21 6.48
C ASP A 186 -0.43 -1.87 5.58
N ASN A 187 -0.47 -2.40 4.36
CA ASN A 187 -1.59 -2.21 3.42
C ASN A 187 -2.95 -2.73 3.93
N LEU A 188 -2.94 -3.68 4.84
CA LEU A 188 -4.14 -4.20 5.52
C LEU A 188 -4.42 -3.45 6.82
N LEU A 189 -3.38 -3.31 7.65
CA LEU A 189 -3.54 -2.91 9.04
C LEU A 189 -3.67 -1.40 9.22
N VAL A 190 -3.07 -0.59 8.34
CA VAL A 190 -3.21 0.86 8.44
C VAL A 190 -4.65 1.31 8.23
N PRO A 191 -5.36 0.92 7.14
CA PRO A 191 -6.73 1.37 6.95
C PRO A 191 -7.67 0.83 8.04
N VAL A 192 -7.53 -0.44 8.42
CA VAL A 192 -8.35 -1.04 9.49
C VAL A 192 -8.09 -0.38 10.84
N GLY A 193 -6.82 -0.17 11.22
CA GLY A 193 -6.46 0.42 12.49
C GLY A 193 -6.84 1.90 12.61
N VAL A 194 -6.67 2.67 11.54
CA VAL A 194 -7.12 4.07 11.50
C VAL A 194 -8.64 4.16 11.62
N ALA A 195 -9.39 3.32 10.88
CA ALA A 195 -10.84 3.29 10.98
C ALA A 195 -11.33 2.86 12.37
N ALA A 196 -10.64 1.93 13.01
CA ALA A 196 -10.96 1.51 14.37
C ALA A 196 -10.81 2.67 15.38
N VAL A 197 -9.70 3.42 15.28
CA VAL A 197 -9.49 4.60 16.16
C VAL A 197 -10.55 5.66 15.88
N LEU A 198 -10.85 5.94 14.61
CA LEU A 198 -11.86 6.93 14.24
C LEU A 198 -13.27 6.49 14.68
N GLY A 199 -13.62 5.22 14.52
CA GLY A 199 -14.91 4.68 14.95
C GLY A 199 -15.08 4.63 16.48
N TRP A 200 -13.98 4.58 17.23
CA TRP A 200 -14.00 4.62 18.70
C TRP A 200 -14.07 6.05 19.27
N LEU A 201 -13.48 7.02 18.56
CA LEU A 201 -13.41 8.41 19.01
C LEU A 201 -14.54 9.31 18.47
N ALA A 202 -15.32 8.83 17.48
CA ALA A 202 -16.46 9.54 16.88
C ALA A 202 -17.76 9.17 17.57
#